data_2946a4ce69c19f645999dd11eac1e1d4
#
_entry.id   2946a4ce69c19f645999dd11eac1e1d4
#
_cell.length_a   1.000
_cell.length_b   1.000
_cell.length_c   1.000
_cell.angle_alpha   90.00
_cell.angle_beta   90.00
_cell.angle_gamma   90.00
#
_symmetry.space_group_name_H-M   'P 1'
#
loop_
_entity.id
_entity.type
_entity.pdbx_description
1 polymer ?
#
loop_
_entity_poly.entity_id
_entity_poly.type
_entity_poly.pdbx_seq_one_letter_code
_entity_poly.pdbx_strand_id
1 'polypeptide(L)'
;MSNVIFSQNLYDTAQNIVDGCMGDADPACQTACPMHTDVKGYVKMAGEGDYKGALHLIRERLFLPQTLGRICAHPCEANCRRNTEFNQPISVAGIKRFVAEQADEDANWDLKVGSDTGKKVAIVGAGPAGAQAAIELRRQGHQVVIFEKLDVYGGMMRVGIPEYRLPRDVIDFEYSYLDMLGVETRFGVEIGKDIAFQALRDEYDAVVLAHGAHVGSIIPLPGHKATGVFSAVEYLKEVSETRDFPRAGKRVMVIGGGDVAMDCARSSWRIGADEVYQCSLESMENLPASQVEIDESLEEGVVFNAGWGPVSIEDKDGAVTAVTLKKVESIFDEEGNFSPKYAEETRVIEVDTVLFATGQIVADITDGAVDQTRGGRYVVDKETLASSVEGVYVAGDASGGNIVIEAMALGRKAAISIERQFAGKALTADRDFRQEYSYESRLDIPLPKGTVDVPRLHGELRDAEERKRDFKQVDFGFSAEQVKAESSRCLKCECKLCMKECIMMNDFGDCPKTLFKDFIETKDMDPKLAYSCNACDQCTVVCPKDYPMKDIFIGARPDFVKANGGESPMSGHKAIKMHQLLGFSKFFTMAKSAVNK
;
A
#
# COMPACT_ATOMS: atom_id res chain seq x y z
N MET A 1 39.83 20.74 -8.70
CA MET A 1 39.79 19.35 -9.16
C MET A 1 41.16 18.76 -8.81
N SER A 2 41.16 17.73 -7.97
CA SER A 2 42.40 17.06 -7.60
C SER A 2 42.88 16.22 -8.78
N ASN A 3 44.17 16.29 -9.11
CA ASN A 3 44.79 15.43 -10.13
C ASN A 3 45.12 14.03 -9.55
N VAL A 4 44.35 13.55 -8.58
CA VAL A 4 44.55 12.25 -7.96
C VAL A 4 44.00 11.16 -8.88
N ILE A 5 44.85 10.19 -9.20
CA ILE A 5 44.44 8.98 -9.91
C ILE A 5 44.38 7.86 -8.87
N PHE A 6 43.17 7.46 -8.54
CA PHE A 6 42.92 6.37 -7.60
C PHE A 6 43.11 5.00 -8.28
N SER A 7 43.50 4.00 -7.52
CA SER A 7 43.70 2.65 -8.02
C SER A 7 42.37 2.01 -8.43
N GLN A 8 42.38 1.16 -9.46
CA GLN A 8 41.18 0.47 -9.95
C GLN A 8 40.52 -0.37 -8.85
N ASN A 9 41.30 -1.01 -8.01
CA ASN A 9 40.79 -1.81 -6.89
C ASN A 9 39.90 -1.01 -5.92
N LEU A 10 40.16 0.30 -5.72
CA LEU A 10 39.29 1.15 -4.90
C LEU A 10 37.95 1.39 -5.55
N TYR A 11 37.91 1.61 -6.87
CA TYR A 11 36.68 1.74 -7.60
C TYR A 11 35.87 0.44 -7.60
N ASP A 12 36.51 -0.69 -7.80
CA ASP A 12 35.85 -2.01 -7.79
C ASP A 12 35.27 -2.32 -6.40
N THR A 13 36.01 -2.00 -5.34
CA THR A 13 35.50 -2.16 -3.95
C THR A 13 34.34 -1.20 -3.67
N ALA A 14 34.45 0.06 -4.08
CA ALA A 14 33.40 1.05 -3.92
C ALA A 14 32.13 0.63 -4.69
N GLN A 15 32.28 0.16 -5.93
CA GLN A 15 31.19 -0.32 -6.75
C GLN A 15 30.47 -1.51 -6.10
N ASN A 16 31.21 -2.49 -5.60
CA ASN A 16 30.64 -3.63 -4.90
C ASN A 16 29.81 -3.19 -3.66
N ILE A 17 30.29 -2.18 -2.93
CA ILE A 17 29.51 -1.62 -1.81
C ILE A 17 28.27 -0.88 -2.31
N VAL A 18 28.37 -0.08 -3.36
CA VAL A 18 27.23 0.66 -3.93
C VAL A 18 26.15 -0.30 -4.40
N ASP A 19 26.51 -1.40 -5.05
CA ASP A 19 25.57 -2.36 -5.61
C ASP A 19 24.81 -3.16 -4.53
N GLY A 20 25.46 -3.48 -3.43
CA GLY A 20 24.89 -4.38 -2.43
C GLY A 20 24.56 -3.74 -1.07
N CYS A 21 24.93 -2.49 -0.81
CA CYS A 21 24.62 -1.80 0.44
C CYS A 21 23.11 -1.54 0.56
N MET A 22 22.55 -1.86 1.72
CA MET A 22 21.13 -1.68 2.05
C MET A 22 20.81 -0.28 2.60
N GLY A 23 21.73 0.69 2.50
CA GLY A 23 21.54 2.03 3.09
C GLY A 23 20.38 2.83 2.50
N ASP A 24 19.97 2.52 1.28
CA ASP A 24 18.84 3.08 0.56
C ASP A 24 17.66 2.09 0.39
N ALA A 25 17.71 0.96 1.09
CA ALA A 25 16.63 -0.03 1.00
C ALA A 25 15.40 0.45 1.76
N ASP A 26 14.25 0.38 1.10
CA ASP A 26 12.98 0.72 1.70
C ASP A 26 12.54 -0.37 2.69
N PRO A 27 11.88 0.00 3.80
CA PRO A 27 11.34 -0.96 4.74
C PRO A 27 10.17 -1.73 4.14
N ALA A 28 9.93 -2.97 4.61
CA ALA A 28 8.91 -3.86 4.07
C ALA A 28 7.49 -3.24 4.09
N CYS A 29 7.16 -2.41 5.08
CA CYS A 29 5.87 -1.70 5.11
C CYS A 29 5.69 -0.69 3.96
N GLN A 30 6.78 -0.09 3.47
CA GLN A 30 6.74 0.82 2.33
C GLN A 30 6.69 0.05 1.01
N THR A 31 7.53 -0.97 0.85
CA THR A 31 7.60 -1.75 -0.40
C THR A 31 6.35 -2.59 -0.65
N ALA A 32 5.69 -3.06 0.42
CA ALA A 32 4.43 -3.79 0.32
C ALA A 32 3.22 -2.88 0.04
N CYS A 33 3.34 -1.57 0.29
CA CYS A 33 2.26 -0.63 -0.01
C CYS A 33 2.18 -0.41 -1.53
N PRO A 34 1.04 -0.67 -2.21
CA PRO A 34 0.91 -0.41 -3.64
C PRO A 34 1.16 1.05 -4.05
N MET A 35 0.92 1.99 -3.14
CA MET A 35 1.19 3.42 -3.34
C MET A 35 2.58 3.87 -2.85
N HIS A 36 3.39 2.96 -2.29
CA HIS A 36 4.74 3.26 -1.77
C HIS A 36 4.80 4.43 -0.79
N THR A 37 3.78 4.54 0.06
CA THR A 37 3.73 5.58 1.10
C THR A 37 4.86 5.37 2.10
N ASP A 38 5.55 6.44 2.49
CA ASP A 38 6.59 6.36 3.54
C ASP A 38 5.98 6.13 4.93
N VAL A 39 5.63 4.86 5.16
CA VAL A 39 5.01 4.41 6.41
C VAL A 39 5.93 4.67 7.61
N LYS A 40 7.22 4.41 7.48
CA LYS A 40 8.19 4.63 8.54
C LYS A 40 8.26 6.11 8.93
N GLY A 41 8.28 6.99 7.93
CA GLY A 41 8.35 8.44 8.12
C GLY A 41 7.15 8.98 8.87
N TYR A 42 5.93 8.72 8.41
CA TYR A 42 4.75 9.27 9.08
C TYR A 42 4.46 8.63 10.45
N VAL A 43 4.76 7.35 10.66
CA VAL A 43 4.66 6.71 11.98
C VAL A 43 5.64 7.36 12.97
N LYS A 44 6.86 7.70 12.54
CA LYS A 44 7.83 8.43 13.36
C LYS A 44 7.29 9.81 13.73
N MET A 45 6.86 10.62 12.75
CA MET A 45 6.33 11.97 12.96
C MET A 45 5.11 11.96 13.88
N ALA A 46 4.18 11.00 13.70
CA ALA A 46 3.02 10.82 14.57
C ALA A 46 3.42 10.54 16.02
N GLY A 47 4.42 9.68 16.25
CA GLY A 47 4.96 9.40 17.58
C GLY A 47 5.64 10.61 18.25
N GLU A 48 6.15 11.54 17.46
CA GLU A 48 6.76 12.81 17.89
C GLU A 48 5.72 13.94 18.08
N GLY A 49 4.45 13.70 17.67
CA GLY A 49 3.35 14.67 17.77
C GLY A 49 3.27 15.65 16.58
N ASP A 50 4.09 15.45 15.55
CA ASP A 50 4.01 16.23 14.31
C ASP A 50 2.97 15.62 13.35
N TYR A 51 1.70 15.84 13.68
CA TYR A 51 0.58 15.29 12.90
C TYR A 51 0.44 15.97 11.54
N LYS A 52 0.74 17.28 11.44
CA LYS A 52 0.69 18.02 10.16
C LYS A 52 1.75 17.54 9.20
N GLY A 53 2.99 17.39 9.66
CA GLY A 53 4.08 16.84 8.85
C GLY A 53 3.80 15.39 8.44
N ALA A 54 3.26 14.56 9.33
CA ALA A 54 2.87 13.19 9.04
C ALA A 54 1.76 13.12 7.97
N LEU A 55 0.72 13.97 8.06
CA LEU A 55 -0.35 14.03 7.07
C LEU A 55 0.16 14.51 5.71
N HIS A 56 1.02 15.52 5.69
CA HIS A 56 1.65 15.99 4.45
C HIS A 56 2.41 14.85 3.74
N LEU A 57 3.23 14.12 4.49
CA LEU A 57 3.98 12.97 3.97
C LEU A 57 3.05 11.83 3.44
N ILE A 58 1.93 11.57 4.12
CA ILE A 58 0.93 10.63 3.63
C ILE A 58 0.32 11.13 2.31
N ARG A 59 -0.06 12.40 2.23
CA ARG A 59 -0.74 13.00 1.07
C ARG A 59 0.15 13.20 -0.15
N GLU A 60 1.46 13.06 -0.05
CA GLU A 60 2.32 12.94 -1.23
C GLU A 60 1.92 11.77 -2.14
N ARG A 61 1.28 10.75 -1.56
CA ARG A 61 0.91 9.52 -2.26
C ARG A 61 -0.57 9.16 -2.16
N LEU A 62 -1.23 9.46 -1.06
CA LEU A 62 -2.58 9.02 -0.73
C LEU A 62 -3.50 10.22 -0.51
N PHE A 63 -4.55 10.38 -1.33
CA PHE A 63 -5.55 11.41 -1.07
C PHE A 63 -6.67 10.95 -0.10
N LEU A 64 -6.72 9.66 0.26
CA LEU A 64 -7.74 9.05 1.13
C LEU A 64 -7.16 8.54 2.48
N PRO A 65 -6.45 9.34 3.27
CA PRO A 65 -5.83 8.83 4.51
C PRO A 65 -6.84 8.43 5.58
N GLN A 66 -7.95 9.14 5.75
CA GLN A 66 -9.01 8.80 6.71
C GLN A 66 -9.78 7.54 6.28
N THR A 67 -10.18 7.46 5.00
CA THR A 67 -10.83 6.29 4.40
C THR A 67 -9.95 5.06 4.54
N LEU A 68 -8.71 5.11 4.05
CA LEU A 68 -7.79 3.98 4.13
C LEU A 68 -7.31 3.66 5.56
N GLY A 69 -7.46 4.58 6.49
CA GLY A 69 -7.27 4.33 7.92
C GLY A 69 -8.32 3.39 8.49
N ARG A 70 -9.51 3.32 7.86
CA ARG A 70 -10.65 2.50 8.28
C ARG A 70 -10.78 1.17 7.52
N ILE A 71 -10.53 1.19 6.20
CA ILE A 71 -10.91 0.07 5.32
C ILE A 71 -9.76 -0.53 4.49
N CYS A 72 -8.52 -0.11 4.70
CA CYS A 72 -7.39 -0.70 3.98
C CYS A 72 -7.19 -2.17 4.38
N ALA A 73 -6.86 -3.03 3.44
CA ALA A 73 -6.46 -4.42 3.71
C ALA A 73 -5.06 -4.57 4.35
N HIS A 74 -4.39 -3.47 4.67
CA HIS A 74 -3.15 -3.36 5.45
C HIS A 74 -1.96 -4.19 4.95
N PRO A 75 -1.59 -4.20 3.65
CA PRO A 75 -0.41 -4.95 3.20
C PRO A 75 0.88 -4.52 3.91
N CYS A 76 0.97 -3.26 4.34
CA CYS A 76 2.08 -2.75 5.14
C CYS A 76 2.17 -3.39 6.54
N GLU A 77 1.04 -3.71 7.17
CA GLU A 77 0.98 -4.39 8.47
C GLU A 77 1.29 -5.88 8.31
N ALA A 78 0.73 -6.53 7.30
CA ALA A 78 1.03 -7.94 6.99
C ALA A 78 2.53 -8.17 6.77
N ASN A 79 3.22 -7.23 6.11
CA ASN A 79 4.66 -7.30 5.85
C ASN A 79 5.51 -6.56 6.91
N CYS A 80 4.90 -6.08 7.99
CA CYS A 80 5.64 -5.44 9.08
C CYS A 80 6.58 -6.46 9.74
N ARG A 81 7.83 -6.07 9.96
CA ARG A 81 8.80 -6.95 10.61
C ARG A 81 8.35 -7.41 12.01
N ARG A 82 7.62 -6.58 12.75
CA ARG A 82 6.99 -7.04 14.00
C ARG A 82 5.93 -8.11 13.77
N ASN A 83 5.28 -8.13 12.61
CA ASN A 83 4.36 -9.20 12.26
C ASN A 83 5.11 -10.51 12.02
N THR A 84 6.15 -10.49 11.18
CA THR A 84 6.91 -11.69 10.84
C THR A 84 7.67 -12.31 12.02
N GLU A 85 8.11 -11.47 12.97
CA GLU A 85 8.90 -11.93 14.13
C GLU A 85 8.04 -12.30 15.35
N PHE A 86 6.92 -11.59 15.57
CA PHE A 86 6.14 -11.68 16.81
C PHE A 86 4.63 -11.85 16.58
N ASN A 87 4.15 -11.82 15.35
CA ASN A 87 2.72 -11.73 15.02
C ASN A 87 2.04 -10.50 15.68
N GLN A 88 2.77 -9.39 15.83
CA GLN A 88 2.35 -8.17 16.49
C GLN A 88 2.72 -6.93 15.64
N PRO A 89 2.11 -6.74 14.45
CA PRO A 89 2.44 -5.61 13.56
C PRO A 89 2.18 -4.27 14.25
N ILE A 90 2.74 -3.21 13.70
CA ILE A 90 2.35 -1.84 14.06
C ILE A 90 0.95 -1.58 13.50
N SER A 91 0.05 -0.96 14.28
CA SER A 91 -1.27 -0.52 13.82
C SER A 91 -1.16 0.72 12.93
N VAL A 92 -0.61 0.49 11.73
CA VAL A 92 -0.29 1.55 10.74
C VAL A 92 -1.55 2.28 10.30
N ALA A 93 -2.64 1.55 10.07
CA ALA A 93 -3.91 2.13 9.65
C ALA A 93 -4.54 3.00 10.73
N GLY A 94 -4.53 2.55 11.99
CA GLY A 94 -5.03 3.31 13.14
C GLY A 94 -4.24 4.61 13.35
N ILE A 95 -2.90 4.56 13.25
CA ILE A 95 -2.05 5.77 13.31
C ILE A 95 -2.38 6.71 12.15
N LYS A 96 -2.48 6.22 10.93
CA LYS A 96 -2.81 7.02 9.74
C LYS A 96 -4.15 7.72 9.87
N ARG A 97 -5.19 6.99 10.31
CA ARG A 97 -6.52 7.52 10.58
C ARG A 97 -6.46 8.66 11.59
N PHE A 98 -5.85 8.42 12.76
CA PHE A 98 -5.72 9.44 13.80
C PHE A 98 -5.02 10.69 13.30
N VAL A 99 -3.88 10.53 12.60
CA VAL A 99 -3.13 11.66 12.03
C VAL A 99 -4.00 12.50 11.11
N ALA A 100 -4.76 11.85 10.23
CA ALA A 100 -5.65 12.55 9.31
C ALA A 100 -6.80 13.26 10.06
N GLU A 101 -7.47 12.59 11.00
CA GLU A 101 -8.53 13.19 11.81
C GLU A 101 -8.07 14.39 12.65
N GLN A 102 -6.80 14.40 13.11
CA GLN A 102 -6.26 15.49 13.94
C GLN A 102 -5.69 16.67 13.15
N ALA A 103 -5.22 16.46 11.93
CA ALA A 103 -4.48 17.45 11.16
C ALA A 103 -5.14 17.80 9.83
N ASP A 104 -6.38 17.35 9.60
CA ASP A 104 -7.08 17.51 8.33
C ASP A 104 -7.67 18.93 8.21
N GLU A 105 -6.85 19.82 7.70
CA GLU A 105 -7.16 21.20 7.38
C GLU A 105 -6.93 21.43 5.88
N ASP A 106 -7.61 22.38 5.26
CA ASP A 106 -7.46 22.76 3.84
C ASP A 106 -6.03 23.11 3.45
N ALA A 107 -5.25 23.66 4.38
CA ALA A 107 -3.85 24.00 4.16
C ALA A 107 -2.92 22.79 3.91
N ASN A 108 -3.38 21.57 4.23
CA ASN A 108 -2.62 20.33 4.05
C ASN A 108 -2.84 19.68 2.67
N TRP A 109 -3.68 20.25 1.82
CA TRP A 109 -3.87 19.81 0.45
C TRP A 109 -2.85 20.46 -0.49
N ASP A 110 -2.19 19.66 -1.34
CA ASP A 110 -1.34 20.18 -2.42
C ASP A 110 -2.21 20.53 -3.64
N LEU A 111 -2.58 21.81 -3.74
CA LEU A 111 -3.42 22.34 -4.82
C LEU A 111 -2.64 22.80 -6.05
N LYS A 112 -1.35 22.44 -6.17
CA LYS A 112 -0.54 22.82 -7.33
C LYS A 112 -1.01 22.05 -8.57
N VAL A 113 -1.32 22.82 -9.61
CA VAL A 113 -1.66 22.33 -10.94
C VAL A 113 -0.62 22.85 -11.93
N GLY A 114 -0.15 22.00 -12.81
CA GLY A 114 0.77 22.34 -13.89
C GLY A 114 0.15 23.31 -14.90
N SER A 115 0.97 23.84 -15.81
CA SER A 115 0.49 24.68 -16.91
C SER A 115 -0.47 23.88 -17.78
N ASP A 116 -1.49 24.54 -18.33
CA ASP A 116 -2.45 23.90 -19.24
C ASP A 116 -1.71 23.28 -20.43
N THR A 117 -1.90 21.99 -20.62
CA THR A 117 -1.28 21.19 -21.68
C THR A 117 -2.11 21.17 -22.96
N GLY A 118 -3.34 21.66 -22.93
CA GLY A 118 -4.33 21.54 -24.00
C GLY A 118 -4.85 20.13 -24.21
N LYS A 119 -4.46 19.16 -23.38
CA LYS A 119 -4.92 17.76 -23.45
C LYS A 119 -6.15 17.51 -22.60
N LYS A 120 -7.08 16.68 -23.10
CA LYS A 120 -8.33 16.33 -22.45
C LYS A 120 -8.39 14.84 -22.16
N VAL A 121 -8.71 14.46 -20.94
CA VAL A 121 -8.86 13.07 -20.54
C VAL A 121 -10.25 12.82 -19.97
N ALA A 122 -10.94 11.79 -20.49
CA ALA A 122 -12.18 11.27 -19.93
C ALA A 122 -11.88 10.13 -18.94
N ILE A 123 -12.52 10.15 -17.79
CA ILE A 123 -12.44 9.07 -16.81
C ILE A 123 -13.85 8.55 -16.56
N VAL A 124 -14.07 7.25 -16.70
CA VAL A 124 -15.36 6.61 -16.46
C VAL A 124 -15.35 5.95 -15.09
N GLY A 125 -16.08 6.54 -14.16
CA GLY A 125 -16.19 6.10 -12.76
C GLY A 125 -15.41 6.96 -11.78
N ALA A 126 -16.09 7.44 -10.73
CA ALA A 126 -15.54 8.22 -9.63
C ALA A 126 -15.20 7.36 -8.39
N GLY A 127 -14.86 6.10 -8.58
CA GLY A 127 -14.28 5.24 -7.56
C GLY A 127 -12.81 5.61 -7.27
N PRO A 128 -12.14 4.90 -6.35
CA PRO A 128 -10.76 5.24 -5.94
C PRO A 128 -9.75 5.23 -7.08
N ALA A 129 -9.90 4.36 -8.07
CA ALA A 129 -9.02 4.30 -9.23
C ALA A 129 -9.18 5.53 -10.14
N GLY A 130 -10.42 5.88 -10.48
CA GLY A 130 -10.71 7.04 -11.33
C GLY A 130 -10.33 8.35 -10.65
N ALA A 131 -10.62 8.51 -9.38
CA ALA A 131 -10.24 9.68 -8.60
C ALA A 131 -8.71 9.87 -8.53
N GLN A 132 -7.96 8.80 -8.27
CA GLN A 132 -6.48 8.87 -8.25
C GLN A 132 -5.93 9.23 -9.63
N ALA A 133 -6.46 8.63 -10.71
CA ALA A 133 -6.05 8.97 -12.06
C ALA A 133 -6.35 10.45 -12.39
N ALA A 134 -7.52 10.94 -11.97
CA ALA A 134 -7.91 12.34 -12.15
C ALA A 134 -6.96 13.30 -11.45
N ILE A 135 -6.61 13.03 -10.20
CA ILE A 135 -5.68 13.84 -9.40
C ILE A 135 -4.31 13.91 -10.08
N GLU A 136 -3.74 12.75 -10.46
CA GLU A 136 -2.43 12.70 -11.10
C GLU A 136 -2.41 13.50 -12.42
N LEU A 137 -3.39 13.29 -13.29
CA LEU A 137 -3.48 13.96 -14.58
C LEU A 137 -3.78 15.47 -14.43
N ARG A 138 -4.67 15.84 -13.52
CA ARG A 138 -4.99 17.25 -13.27
C ARG A 138 -3.79 18.03 -12.73
N ARG A 139 -3.01 17.42 -11.85
CA ARG A 139 -1.77 18.02 -11.33
C ARG A 139 -0.72 18.26 -12.41
N GLN A 140 -0.71 17.49 -13.50
CA GLN A 140 0.15 17.72 -14.66
C GLN A 140 -0.37 18.85 -15.57
N GLY A 141 -1.58 19.34 -15.36
CA GLY A 141 -2.15 20.46 -16.12
C GLY A 141 -3.13 20.02 -17.23
N HIS A 142 -3.53 18.74 -17.26
CA HIS A 142 -4.54 18.28 -18.22
C HIS A 142 -5.94 18.70 -17.81
N GLN A 143 -6.84 18.83 -18.78
CA GLN A 143 -8.27 18.96 -18.56
C GLN A 143 -8.84 17.56 -18.30
N VAL A 144 -9.46 17.34 -17.15
CA VAL A 144 -9.98 16.03 -16.75
C VAL A 144 -11.47 16.13 -16.48
N VAL A 145 -12.24 15.22 -17.08
CA VAL A 145 -13.68 15.07 -16.86
C VAL A 145 -13.96 13.64 -16.38
N ILE A 146 -14.57 13.52 -15.21
CA ILE A 146 -15.06 12.25 -14.68
C ILE A 146 -16.53 12.10 -15.06
N PHE A 147 -16.93 10.95 -15.58
CA PHE A 147 -18.31 10.53 -15.82
C PHE A 147 -18.67 9.48 -14.78
N GLU A 148 -19.62 9.81 -13.92
CA GLU A 148 -20.05 8.92 -12.83
C GLU A 148 -21.57 8.66 -12.96
N LYS A 149 -21.95 7.38 -12.91
CA LYS A 149 -23.38 6.99 -13.03
C LYS A 149 -24.19 7.24 -11.77
N LEU A 150 -23.55 7.31 -10.61
CA LEU A 150 -24.17 7.68 -9.35
C LEU A 150 -24.19 9.21 -9.20
N ASP A 151 -24.99 9.71 -8.27
CA ASP A 151 -25.05 11.14 -7.93
C ASP A 151 -24.01 11.53 -6.85
N VAL A 152 -23.06 10.61 -6.55
CA VAL A 152 -22.10 10.73 -5.45
C VAL A 152 -20.75 10.13 -5.82
N TYR A 153 -19.70 10.62 -5.18
CA TYR A 153 -18.35 10.06 -5.25
C TYR A 153 -18.20 8.75 -4.46
N GLY A 154 -17.14 8.00 -4.74
CA GLY A 154 -16.62 6.91 -3.92
C GLY A 154 -16.80 5.50 -4.48
N GLY A 155 -17.68 5.29 -5.47
CA GLY A 155 -17.91 3.96 -6.07
C GLY A 155 -18.25 2.91 -5.01
N MET A 156 -17.65 1.70 -5.11
CA MET A 156 -17.90 0.59 -4.17
C MET A 156 -17.55 0.90 -2.71
N MET A 157 -16.68 1.84 -2.43
CA MET A 157 -16.44 2.28 -1.04
C MET A 157 -17.70 2.92 -0.43
N ARG A 158 -18.50 3.60 -1.25
CA ARG A 158 -19.74 4.26 -0.81
C ARG A 158 -20.94 3.33 -0.78
N VAL A 159 -21.11 2.52 -1.82
CA VAL A 159 -22.32 1.71 -1.97
C VAL A 159 -22.15 0.25 -1.54
N GLY A 160 -20.92 -0.23 -1.38
CA GLY A 160 -20.62 -1.60 -0.99
C GLY A 160 -20.14 -1.72 0.46
N ILE A 161 -19.36 -0.76 0.95
CA ILE A 161 -18.85 -0.79 2.34
C ILE A 161 -19.88 -0.10 3.25
N PRO A 162 -20.34 -0.76 4.33
CA PRO A 162 -21.35 -0.20 5.22
C PRO A 162 -20.88 1.07 5.92
N GLU A 163 -21.83 1.97 6.20
CA GLU A 163 -21.57 3.27 6.83
C GLU A 163 -20.96 3.15 8.22
N TYR A 164 -21.29 2.10 8.97
CA TYR A 164 -20.73 1.87 10.30
C TYR A 164 -19.22 1.55 10.28
N ARG A 165 -18.65 1.11 9.13
CA ARG A 165 -17.21 0.96 8.90
C ARG A 165 -16.60 2.22 8.28
N LEU A 166 -17.31 2.83 7.32
CA LEU A 166 -16.83 4.00 6.58
C LEU A 166 -17.92 5.07 6.52
N PRO A 167 -17.93 6.05 7.43
CA PRO A 167 -18.86 7.17 7.41
C PRO A 167 -18.83 7.94 6.09
N ARG A 168 -19.99 8.36 5.61
CA ARG A 168 -20.14 8.99 4.29
C ARG A 168 -19.52 10.37 4.21
N ASP A 169 -19.57 11.12 5.29
CA ASP A 169 -18.94 12.44 5.43
C ASP A 169 -17.40 12.37 5.27
N VAL A 170 -16.77 11.28 5.68
CA VAL A 170 -15.33 11.04 5.46
C VAL A 170 -15.02 10.93 3.97
N ILE A 171 -15.83 10.18 3.22
CA ILE A 171 -15.67 10.07 1.76
C ILE A 171 -15.88 11.44 1.12
N ASP A 172 -16.97 12.14 1.47
CA ASP A 172 -17.31 13.44 0.89
C ASP A 172 -16.20 14.47 1.15
N PHE A 173 -15.66 14.49 2.37
CA PHE A 173 -14.56 15.37 2.72
C PHE A 173 -13.30 15.09 1.89
N GLU A 174 -12.85 13.83 1.82
CA GLU A 174 -11.61 13.50 1.10
C GLU A 174 -11.76 13.66 -0.42
N TYR A 175 -12.96 13.38 -0.98
CA TYR A 175 -13.23 13.58 -2.40
C TYR A 175 -13.40 15.05 -2.80
N SER A 176 -13.66 15.96 -1.86
CA SER A 176 -13.68 17.40 -2.14
C SER A 176 -12.37 17.92 -2.71
N TYR A 177 -11.27 17.16 -2.53
CA TYR A 177 -9.98 17.47 -3.14
C TYR A 177 -10.04 17.50 -4.68
N LEU A 178 -10.89 16.69 -5.32
CA LEU A 178 -11.11 16.74 -6.78
C LEU A 178 -11.67 18.10 -7.21
N ASP A 179 -12.67 18.59 -6.47
CA ASP A 179 -13.32 19.87 -6.75
C ASP A 179 -12.34 21.04 -6.50
N MET A 180 -11.53 20.97 -5.43
CA MET A 180 -10.48 21.94 -5.13
C MET A 180 -9.40 22.00 -6.22
N LEU A 181 -9.08 20.86 -6.87
CA LEU A 181 -8.15 20.81 -8.01
C LEU A 181 -8.80 21.28 -9.33
N GLY A 182 -10.10 21.50 -9.34
CA GLY A 182 -10.86 21.88 -10.54
C GLY A 182 -11.03 20.71 -11.53
N VAL A 183 -11.22 19.50 -11.03
CA VAL A 183 -11.67 18.36 -11.84
C VAL A 183 -13.17 18.48 -12.09
N GLU A 184 -13.59 18.44 -13.36
CA GLU A 184 -15.02 18.40 -13.70
C GLU A 184 -15.59 17.01 -13.47
N THR A 185 -16.68 16.88 -12.72
CA THR A 185 -17.39 15.61 -12.55
C THR A 185 -18.83 15.73 -13.02
N ARG A 186 -19.23 14.85 -13.93
CA ARG A 186 -20.59 14.73 -14.45
C ARG A 186 -21.26 13.53 -13.80
N PHE A 187 -22.06 13.79 -12.79
CA PHE A 187 -22.86 12.79 -12.09
C PHE A 187 -24.12 12.41 -12.86
N GLY A 188 -24.69 11.23 -12.55
CA GLY A 188 -25.89 10.69 -13.18
C GLY A 188 -25.70 10.32 -14.65
N VAL A 189 -24.46 10.13 -15.13
CA VAL A 189 -24.14 9.82 -16.53
C VAL A 189 -23.56 8.41 -16.64
N GLU A 190 -24.31 7.51 -17.26
CA GLU A 190 -23.89 6.13 -17.50
C GLU A 190 -23.32 5.97 -18.93
N ILE A 191 -22.02 5.72 -19.03
CA ILE A 191 -21.36 5.43 -20.31
C ILE A 191 -21.81 4.05 -20.82
N GLY A 192 -22.06 3.97 -22.12
CA GLY A 192 -22.67 2.80 -22.76
C GLY A 192 -24.21 2.87 -22.80
N LYS A 193 -24.83 3.84 -22.11
CA LYS A 193 -26.27 4.05 -22.10
C LYS A 193 -26.65 5.49 -22.47
N ASP A 194 -26.21 6.47 -21.68
CA ASP A 194 -26.54 7.90 -21.89
C ASP A 194 -25.59 8.53 -22.90
N ILE A 195 -24.32 8.13 -22.87
CA ILE A 195 -23.26 8.53 -23.80
C ILE A 195 -22.57 7.27 -24.31
N ALA A 196 -22.48 7.12 -25.65
CA ALA A 196 -21.77 6.00 -26.26
C ALA A 196 -20.27 6.08 -25.94
N PHE A 197 -19.62 4.95 -25.68
CA PHE A 197 -18.17 4.89 -25.45
C PHE A 197 -17.38 5.52 -26.61
N GLN A 198 -17.80 5.32 -27.85
CA GLN A 198 -17.15 5.91 -29.02
C GLN A 198 -17.13 7.45 -28.98
N ALA A 199 -18.17 8.09 -28.44
CA ALA A 199 -18.21 9.55 -28.31
C ALA A 199 -17.10 10.09 -27.39
N LEU A 200 -16.73 9.35 -26.34
CA LEU A 200 -15.60 9.72 -25.50
C LEU A 200 -14.28 9.65 -26.27
N ARG A 201 -14.11 8.63 -27.10
CA ARG A 201 -12.91 8.47 -27.92
C ARG A 201 -12.76 9.54 -29.01
N ASP A 202 -13.88 10.07 -29.50
CA ASP A 202 -13.87 11.11 -30.52
C ASP A 202 -13.60 12.51 -29.92
N GLU A 203 -13.93 12.72 -28.65
CA GLU A 203 -13.84 14.02 -27.98
C GLU A 203 -12.56 14.19 -27.13
N TYR A 204 -12.02 13.10 -26.57
CA TYR A 204 -10.92 13.12 -25.60
C TYR A 204 -9.63 12.51 -26.17
N ASP A 205 -8.47 13.05 -25.77
CA ASP A 205 -7.15 12.55 -26.18
C ASP A 205 -6.79 11.19 -25.55
N ALA A 206 -7.39 10.86 -24.38
CA ALA A 206 -7.30 9.56 -23.72
C ALA A 206 -8.55 9.27 -22.89
N VAL A 207 -8.83 7.97 -22.68
CA VAL A 207 -9.96 7.49 -21.85
C VAL A 207 -9.46 6.51 -20.81
N VAL A 208 -9.88 6.69 -19.55
CA VAL A 208 -9.64 5.73 -18.45
C VAL A 208 -10.95 5.06 -18.06
N LEU A 209 -11.03 3.74 -18.22
CA LEU A 209 -12.15 2.93 -17.74
C LEU A 209 -11.86 2.51 -16.28
N ALA A 210 -12.54 3.13 -15.33
CA ALA A 210 -12.38 2.91 -13.89
C ALA A 210 -13.73 2.68 -13.18
N HIS A 211 -14.73 2.16 -13.91
CA HIS A 211 -16.12 1.97 -13.44
C HIS A 211 -16.31 0.77 -12.51
N GLY A 212 -15.24 -0.01 -12.24
CA GLY A 212 -15.25 -1.09 -11.26
C GLY A 212 -16.11 -2.29 -11.64
N ALA A 213 -16.45 -3.12 -10.64
CA ALA A 213 -17.27 -4.31 -10.77
C ALA A 213 -18.54 -4.16 -9.92
N HIS A 214 -19.67 -3.82 -10.54
CA HIS A 214 -20.93 -3.49 -9.88
C HIS A 214 -22.05 -4.51 -10.10
N VAL A 215 -21.75 -5.64 -10.76
CA VAL A 215 -22.72 -6.73 -10.96
C VAL A 215 -22.35 -7.88 -10.00
N GLY A 216 -23.28 -8.22 -9.10
CA GLY A 216 -23.06 -9.32 -8.16
C GLY A 216 -23.20 -10.68 -8.83
N SER A 217 -22.39 -11.65 -8.41
CA SER A 217 -22.44 -13.02 -8.90
C SER A 217 -23.34 -13.87 -8.00
N ILE A 218 -24.27 -14.62 -8.61
CA ILE A 218 -25.10 -15.63 -7.95
C ILE A 218 -24.71 -16.99 -8.52
N ILE A 219 -24.33 -17.93 -7.65
CA ILE A 219 -23.98 -19.30 -8.06
C ILE A 219 -25.26 -20.02 -8.53
N PRO A 220 -25.27 -20.68 -9.71
CA PRO A 220 -26.45 -21.33 -10.26
C PRO A 220 -26.72 -22.69 -9.57
N LEU A 221 -27.12 -22.65 -8.30
CA LEU A 221 -27.60 -23.80 -7.53
C LEU A 221 -29.10 -24.06 -7.77
N PRO A 222 -29.60 -25.29 -7.54
CA PRO A 222 -31.02 -25.55 -7.46
C PRO A 222 -31.70 -24.56 -6.50
N GLY A 223 -32.78 -23.92 -6.93
CA GLY A 223 -33.49 -22.91 -6.13
C GLY A 223 -32.95 -21.48 -6.16
N HIS A 224 -31.83 -21.20 -6.86
CA HIS A 224 -31.21 -19.86 -6.88
C HIS A 224 -32.09 -18.73 -7.48
N LYS A 225 -33.21 -19.07 -8.10
CA LYS A 225 -34.18 -18.10 -8.65
C LYS A 225 -35.38 -17.85 -7.73
N ALA A 226 -35.42 -18.45 -6.56
CA ALA A 226 -36.50 -18.25 -5.60
C ALA A 226 -36.52 -16.80 -5.09
N THR A 227 -37.72 -16.33 -4.76
CA THR A 227 -37.88 -15.04 -4.06
C THR A 227 -37.19 -15.13 -2.69
N GLY A 228 -36.36 -14.16 -2.36
CA GLY A 228 -35.51 -14.17 -1.16
C GLY A 228 -34.04 -14.45 -1.47
N VAL A 229 -33.67 -14.70 -2.75
CA VAL A 229 -32.28 -14.84 -3.18
C VAL A 229 -31.79 -13.56 -3.83
N PHE A 230 -30.68 -13.01 -3.33
CA PHE A 230 -30.09 -11.76 -3.80
C PHE A 230 -28.56 -11.86 -3.90
N SER A 231 -27.96 -11.00 -4.69
CA SER A 231 -26.50 -10.77 -4.66
C SER A 231 -26.12 -9.81 -3.53
N ALA A 232 -24.94 -9.98 -2.96
CA ALA A 232 -24.40 -9.07 -1.96
C ALA A 232 -24.30 -7.62 -2.45
N VAL A 233 -23.95 -7.44 -3.72
CA VAL A 233 -23.83 -6.09 -4.33
C VAL A 233 -25.16 -5.38 -4.35
N GLU A 234 -26.21 -6.05 -4.80
CA GLU A 234 -27.58 -5.50 -4.81
C GLU A 234 -28.03 -5.16 -3.38
N TYR A 235 -27.84 -6.11 -2.45
CA TYR A 235 -28.20 -5.95 -1.06
C TYR A 235 -27.49 -4.77 -0.39
N LEU A 236 -26.14 -4.76 -0.43
CA LEU A 236 -25.34 -3.71 0.24
C LEU A 236 -25.58 -2.33 -0.38
N LYS A 237 -25.80 -2.25 -1.70
CA LYS A 237 -26.13 -1.00 -2.37
C LYS A 237 -27.44 -0.42 -1.84
N GLU A 238 -28.51 -1.20 -1.80
CA GLU A 238 -29.83 -0.74 -1.31
C GLU A 238 -29.78 -0.38 0.19
N VAL A 239 -29.11 -1.21 1.01
CA VAL A 239 -28.89 -0.91 2.43
C VAL A 239 -28.09 0.38 2.62
N SER A 240 -27.07 0.61 1.78
CA SER A 240 -26.28 1.84 1.81
C SER A 240 -27.09 3.10 1.48
N GLU A 241 -28.01 2.99 0.54
CA GLU A 241 -28.84 4.10 0.08
C GLU A 241 -30.01 4.39 1.04
N THR A 242 -30.62 3.34 1.61
CA THR A 242 -31.90 3.44 2.33
C THR A 242 -31.79 3.09 3.82
N ARG A 243 -30.71 2.45 4.26
CA ARG A 243 -30.53 1.81 5.57
C ARG A 243 -31.61 0.74 5.85
N ASP A 244 -32.16 0.15 4.80
CA ASP A 244 -33.19 -0.87 4.85
C ASP A 244 -33.08 -1.81 3.64
N PHE A 245 -33.73 -2.97 3.75
CA PHE A 245 -33.89 -3.90 2.64
C PHE A 245 -35.23 -4.65 2.83
N PRO A 246 -36.35 -4.04 2.49
CA PRO A 246 -37.69 -4.58 2.79
C PRO A 246 -37.96 -5.96 2.20
N ARG A 247 -37.16 -6.37 1.22
CA ARG A 247 -37.27 -7.69 0.57
C ARG A 247 -36.60 -8.82 1.35
N ALA A 248 -35.79 -8.50 2.37
CA ALA A 248 -35.23 -9.49 3.26
C ALA A 248 -36.24 -9.95 4.30
N GLY A 249 -36.14 -11.21 4.66
CA GLY A 249 -36.86 -11.77 5.80
C GLY A 249 -36.07 -11.63 7.10
N LYS A 250 -36.37 -12.52 8.05
CA LYS A 250 -35.82 -12.47 9.41
C LYS A 250 -34.66 -13.43 9.66
N ARG A 251 -34.55 -14.47 8.84
CA ARG A 251 -33.50 -15.49 8.93
C ARG A 251 -32.64 -15.43 7.66
N VAL A 252 -31.43 -14.92 7.80
CA VAL A 252 -30.57 -14.60 6.66
C VAL A 252 -29.38 -15.56 6.60
N MET A 253 -29.15 -16.18 5.43
CA MET A 253 -27.93 -16.94 5.12
C MET A 253 -27.06 -16.12 4.16
N VAL A 254 -25.81 -15.86 4.55
CA VAL A 254 -24.81 -15.25 3.68
C VAL A 254 -23.84 -16.32 3.17
N ILE A 255 -23.73 -16.47 1.86
CA ILE A 255 -22.86 -17.41 1.18
C ILE A 255 -21.60 -16.70 0.72
N GLY A 256 -20.47 -17.00 1.33
CA GLY A 256 -19.15 -16.43 1.07
C GLY A 256 -18.32 -16.26 2.34
N GLY A 257 -16.99 -16.20 2.20
CA GLY A 257 -16.03 -16.14 3.32
C GLY A 257 -15.19 -14.86 3.38
N GLY A 258 -15.38 -13.89 2.46
CA GLY A 258 -14.63 -12.63 2.41
C GLY A 258 -15.29 -11.48 3.18
N ASP A 259 -14.61 -10.31 3.22
CA ASP A 259 -15.11 -9.11 3.92
C ASP A 259 -16.51 -8.69 3.47
N VAL A 260 -16.86 -8.86 2.19
CA VAL A 260 -18.21 -8.57 1.66
C VAL A 260 -19.27 -9.44 2.34
N ALA A 261 -18.95 -10.69 2.66
CA ALA A 261 -19.88 -11.58 3.38
C ALA A 261 -20.06 -11.11 4.83
N MET A 262 -19.00 -10.66 5.49
CA MET A 262 -19.06 -10.08 6.84
C MET A 262 -19.90 -8.80 6.83
N ASP A 263 -19.72 -7.93 5.84
CA ASP A 263 -20.50 -6.73 5.65
C ASP A 263 -22.00 -7.03 5.46
N CYS A 264 -22.34 -8.06 4.67
CA CYS A 264 -23.72 -8.50 4.51
C CYS A 264 -24.32 -9.03 5.82
N ALA A 265 -23.60 -9.90 6.52
CA ALA A 265 -24.06 -10.51 7.77
C ALA A 265 -24.30 -9.47 8.85
N ARG A 266 -23.34 -8.57 9.06
CA ARG A 266 -23.42 -7.50 10.06
C ARG A 266 -24.49 -6.46 9.71
N SER A 267 -24.67 -6.16 8.41
CA SER A 267 -25.77 -5.28 7.95
C SER A 267 -27.14 -5.91 8.17
N SER A 268 -27.26 -7.25 8.07
CA SER A 268 -28.52 -7.96 8.28
C SER A 268 -29.05 -7.79 9.72
N TRP A 269 -28.19 -7.81 10.73
CA TRP A 269 -28.58 -7.46 12.10
C TRP A 269 -29.15 -6.03 12.19
N ARG A 270 -28.52 -5.07 11.51
CA ARG A 270 -28.85 -3.64 11.57
C ARG A 270 -30.19 -3.31 10.91
N ILE A 271 -30.61 -4.11 9.93
CA ILE A 271 -31.92 -3.98 9.30
C ILE A 271 -33.00 -4.86 9.95
N GLY A 272 -32.67 -5.53 11.07
CA GLY A 272 -33.64 -6.22 11.93
C GLY A 272 -33.83 -7.69 11.64
N ALA A 273 -32.82 -8.41 11.14
CA ALA A 273 -32.80 -9.87 11.15
C ALA A 273 -32.85 -10.42 12.58
N ASP A 274 -33.48 -11.57 12.77
CA ASP A 274 -33.55 -12.29 14.06
C ASP A 274 -32.46 -13.36 14.16
N GLU A 275 -32.01 -13.90 13.01
CA GLU A 275 -30.96 -14.90 12.90
C GLU A 275 -30.10 -14.64 11.66
N VAL A 276 -28.78 -14.68 11.82
CA VAL A 276 -27.84 -14.49 10.71
C VAL A 276 -26.82 -15.61 10.69
N TYR A 277 -26.78 -16.29 9.58
CA TYR A 277 -25.87 -17.40 9.30
C TYR A 277 -24.88 -17.02 8.19
N GLN A 278 -23.64 -17.43 8.33
CA GLN A 278 -22.63 -17.39 7.27
C GLN A 278 -22.25 -18.81 6.87
N CYS A 279 -22.03 -19.09 5.58
CA CYS A 279 -21.37 -20.31 5.15
C CYS A 279 -20.29 -20.05 4.10
N SER A 280 -19.22 -20.84 4.17
CA SER A 280 -18.08 -20.76 3.25
C SER A 280 -17.45 -22.12 3.05
N LEU A 281 -16.79 -22.29 1.90
CA LEU A 281 -16.03 -23.49 1.58
C LEU A 281 -14.79 -23.62 2.46
N GLU A 282 -14.18 -22.47 2.81
CA GLU A 282 -13.00 -22.39 3.65
C GLU A 282 -13.32 -22.74 5.11
N SER A 283 -12.35 -23.34 5.81
CA SER A 283 -12.43 -23.52 7.26
C SER A 283 -12.31 -22.18 7.99
N MET A 284 -12.71 -22.14 9.24
CA MET A 284 -12.65 -20.93 10.06
C MET A 284 -11.27 -20.27 10.11
N GLU A 285 -10.21 -21.09 10.09
CA GLU A 285 -8.82 -20.66 10.13
C GLU A 285 -8.32 -20.08 8.78
N ASN A 286 -9.02 -20.40 7.69
CA ASN A 286 -8.63 -20.03 6.32
C ASN A 286 -9.64 -19.10 5.65
N LEU A 287 -10.54 -18.47 6.42
CA LEU A 287 -11.45 -17.49 5.88
C LEU A 287 -10.69 -16.34 5.24
N PRO A 288 -11.04 -15.92 4.02
CA PRO A 288 -10.35 -14.83 3.34
C PRO A 288 -10.70 -13.43 3.87
N ALA A 289 -11.71 -13.30 4.74
CA ALA A 289 -12.04 -12.04 5.40
C ALA A 289 -10.93 -11.62 6.39
N SER A 290 -10.79 -10.34 6.62
CA SER A 290 -9.90 -9.80 7.63
C SER A 290 -10.29 -10.30 9.03
N GLN A 291 -9.29 -10.57 9.88
CA GLN A 291 -9.55 -11.09 11.23
C GLN A 291 -10.45 -10.15 12.04
N VAL A 292 -10.30 -8.84 11.87
CA VAL A 292 -11.14 -7.84 12.54
C VAL A 292 -12.62 -8.03 12.18
N GLU A 293 -12.94 -8.22 10.90
CA GLU A 293 -14.33 -8.40 10.47
C GLU A 293 -14.91 -9.76 10.91
N ILE A 294 -14.07 -10.79 11.00
CA ILE A 294 -14.46 -12.09 11.55
C ILE A 294 -14.80 -11.96 13.03
N ASP A 295 -13.90 -11.35 13.81
CA ASP A 295 -14.05 -11.19 15.26
C ASP A 295 -15.29 -10.33 15.58
N GLU A 296 -15.45 -9.20 14.90
CA GLU A 296 -16.63 -8.34 15.10
C GLU A 296 -17.94 -9.02 14.68
N SER A 297 -17.93 -9.87 13.64
CA SER A 297 -19.11 -10.66 13.22
C SER A 297 -19.48 -11.70 14.26
N LEU A 298 -18.49 -12.36 14.87
CA LEU A 298 -18.70 -13.33 15.97
C LEU A 298 -19.27 -12.64 17.22
N GLU A 299 -18.71 -11.48 17.59
CA GLU A 299 -19.18 -10.68 18.72
C GLU A 299 -20.62 -10.20 18.52
N GLU A 300 -21.00 -9.85 17.29
CA GLU A 300 -22.37 -9.44 16.93
C GLU A 300 -23.34 -10.64 16.83
N GLY A 301 -22.84 -11.89 16.97
CA GLY A 301 -23.67 -13.09 17.04
C GLY A 301 -23.96 -13.76 15.69
N VAL A 302 -23.14 -13.55 14.67
CA VAL A 302 -23.24 -14.30 13.40
C VAL A 302 -22.85 -15.76 13.63
N VAL A 303 -23.69 -16.70 13.15
CA VAL A 303 -23.43 -18.13 13.26
C VAL A 303 -22.65 -18.61 12.03
N PHE A 304 -21.41 -18.99 12.22
CA PHE A 304 -20.52 -19.44 11.15
C PHE A 304 -20.70 -20.93 10.84
N ASN A 305 -20.87 -21.26 9.55
CA ASN A 305 -20.80 -22.57 8.97
C ASN A 305 -19.60 -22.67 8.01
N ALA A 306 -18.40 -22.42 8.54
CA ALA A 306 -17.14 -22.54 7.82
C ALA A 306 -16.83 -24.01 7.51
N GLY A 307 -16.31 -24.31 6.31
CA GLY A 307 -16.11 -25.68 5.82
C GLY A 307 -17.38 -26.37 5.34
N TRP A 308 -18.44 -25.59 5.06
CA TRP A 308 -19.70 -26.06 4.50
C TRP A 308 -20.06 -25.30 3.24
N GLY A 309 -20.40 -26.00 2.16
CA GLY A 309 -20.80 -25.40 0.89
C GLY A 309 -22.28 -25.59 0.60
N PRO A 310 -22.98 -24.58 0.03
CA PRO A 310 -24.36 -24.71 -0.36
C PRO A 310 -24.51 -25.64 -1.57
N VAL A 311 -25.51 -26.51 -1.55
CA VAL A 311 -25.79 -27.44 -2.66
C VAL A 311 -27.18 -27.26 -3.24
N SER A 312 -28.13 -26.77 -2.45
CA SER A 312 -29.48 -26.39 -2.93
C SER A 312 -30.11 -25.36 -2.01
N ILE A 313 -31.02 -24.59 -2.57
CA ILE A 313 -31.93 -23.71 -1.86
C ILE A 313 -33.32 -24.31 -1.99
N GLU A 314 -33.98 -24.55 -0.89
CA GLU A 314 -35.32 -25.10 -0.83
C GLU A 314 -36.32 -23.95 -0.87
N ASP A 315 -37.38 -24.12 -1.67
CA ASP A 315 -38.46 -23.14 -1.74
C ASP A 315 -39.83 -23.77 -1.52
N LYS A 316 -40.74 -22.97 -1.07
CA LYS A 316 -42.16 -23.26 -1.03
C LYS A 316 -42.93 -22.14 -1.71
N ASP A 317 -43.72 -22.50 -2.71
CA ASP A 317 -44.46 -21.54 -3.52
C ASP A 317 -43.57 -20.45 -4.17
N GLY A 318 -42.30 -20.82 -4.48
CA GLY A 318 -41.31 -19.95 -5.08
C GLY A 318 -40.57 -19.00 -4.10
N ALA A 319 -40.79 -19.12 -2.78
CA ALA A 319 -40.08 -18.36 -1.75
C ALA A 319 -39.11 -19.25 -0.96
N VAL A 320 -37.94 -18.76 -0.65
CA VAL A 320 -36.89 -19.47 0.12
C VAL A 320 -37.44 -19.92 1.47
N THR A 321 -37.17 -21.16 1.85
CA THR A 321 -37.49 -21.75 3.16
C THR A 321 -36.31 -22.35 3.89
N ALA A 322 -35.31 -22.85 3.15
CA ALA A 322 -34.08 -23.41 3.75
C ALA A 322 -32.93 -23.45 2.74
N VAL A 323 -31.73 -23.66 3.24
CA VAL A 323 -30.53 -23.98 2.45
C VAL A 323 -29.95 -25.31 2.92
N THR A 324 -29.71 -26.22 1.97
CA THR A 324 -29.00 -27.47 2.23
C THR A 324 -27.51 -27.27 2.00
N LEU A 325 -26.71 -27.54 3.02
CA LEU A 325 -25.26 -27.47 3.01
C LEU A 325 -24.65 -28.88 3.02
N LYS A 326 -23.51 -29.06 2.36
CA LYS A 326 -22.64 -30.24 2.50
C LYS A 326 -21.28 -29.84 3.06
N LYS A 327 -20.73 -30.74 3.88
CA LYS A 327 -19.38 -30.56 4.44
C LYS A 327 -18.35 -30.62 3.32
N VAL A 328 -17.41 -29.67 3.32
CA VAL A 328 -16.34 -29.59 2.32
C VAL A 328 -15.19 -30.50 2.72
N GLU A 329 -14.72 -31.35 1.80
CA GLU A 329 -13.52 -32.17 1.97
C GLU A 329 -12.29 -31.49 1.38
N SER A 330 -12.42 -30.89 0.19
CA SER A 330 -11.39 -30.09 -0.46
C SER A 330 -12.00 -29.01 -1.34
N ILE A 331 -11.31 -27.89 -1.51
CA ILE A 331 -11.74 -26.75 -2.34
C ILE A 331 -11.07 -26.84 -3.72
N PHE A 332 -9.84 -27.34 -3.76
CA PHE A 332 -9.02 -27.41 -4.97
C PHE A 332 -8.68 -28.88 -5.29
N ASP A 333 -8.46 -29.15 -6.58
CA ASP A 333 -7.92 -30.43 -7.04
C ASP A 333 -6.39 -30.51 -6.82
N GLU A 334 -5.78 -31.65 -7.26
CA GLU A 334 -4.34 -31.89 -7.11
C GLU A 334 -3.49 -30.89 -7.95
N GLU A 335 -4.06 -30.32 -8.99
CA GLU A 335 -3.44 -29.33 -9.87
C GLU A 335 -3.65 -27.88 -9.38
N GLY A 336 -4.39 -27.68 -8.27
CA GLY A 336 -4.69 -26.35 -7.70
C GLY A 336 -5.85 -25.61 -8.37
N ASN A 337 -6.65 -26.28 -9.21
CA ASN A 337 -7.84 -25.68 -9.80
C ASN A 337 -9.02 -25.75 -8.83
N PHE A 338 -9.89 -24.74 -8.87
CA PHE A 338 -11.11 -24.72 -8.06
C PHE A 338 -12.06 -25.86 -8.47
N SER A 339 -12.20 -26.85 -7.59
CA SER A 339 -12.98 -28.08 -7.79
C SER A 339 -13.45 -28.65 -6.46
N PRO A 340 -14.45 -27.99 -5.82
CA PRO A 340 -14.89 -28.38 -4.48
C PRO A 340 -15.45 -29.80 -4.44
N LYS A 341 -14.94 -30.62 -3.49
CA LYS A 341 -15.44 -31.95 -3.17
C LYS A 341 -16.16 -31.92 -1.83
N TYR A 342 -17.27 -32.67 -1.76
CA TYR A 342 -18.14 -32.68 -0.60
C TYR A 342 -18.27 -34.06 -0.02
N ALA A 343 -18.28 -34.16 1.31
CA ALA A 343 -18.65 -35.36 2.04
C ALA A 343 -20.16 -35.69 1.93
N GLU A 344 -20.53 -36.87 2.42
CA GLU A 344 -21.97 -37.25 2.50
C GLU A 344 -22.72 -36.48 3.60
N GLU A 345 -22.02 -35.90 4.56
CA GLU A 345 -22.63 -35.16 5.67
C GLU A 345 -23.35 -33.90 5.18
N THR A 346 -24.62 -33.77 5.56
CA THR A 346 -25.51 -32.67 5.16
C THR A 346 -26.07 -31.95 6.36
N ARG A 347 -26.39 -30.66 6.15
CA ARG A 347 -27.08 -29.79 7.08
C ARG A 347 -28.19 -29.04 6.35
N VAL A 348 -29.35 -28.95 6.94
CA VAL A 348 -30.43 -28.08 6.44
C VAL A 348 -30.60 -26.96 7.45
N ILE A 349 -30.52 -25.71 6.97
CA ILE A 349 -30.71 -24.51 7.80
C ILE A 349 -31.91 -23.77 7.26
N GLU A 350 -32.94 -23.59 8.10
CA GLU A 350 -34.13 -22.82 7.76
C GLU A 350 -33.81 -21.34 7.67
N VAL A 351 -34.04 -20.76 6.52
CA VAL A 351 -33.83 -19.34 6.24
C VAL A 351 -34.90 -18.86 5.26
N ASP A 352 -35.14 -17.56 5.25
CA ASP A 352 -36.07 -16.91 4.32
C ASP A 352 -35.36 -15.95 3.36
N THR A 353 -34.04 -15.73 3.57
CA THR A 353 -33.21 -14.87 2.72
C THR A 353 -31.84 -15.50 2.52
N VAL A 354 -31.36 -15.46 1.27
CA VAL A 354 -30.02 -15.93 0.87
C VAL A 354 -29.28 -14.81 0.14
N LEU A 355 -28.10 -14.43 0.65
CA LEU A 355 -27.24 -13.42 0.08
C LEU A 355 -25.98 -14.05 -0.48
N PHE A 356 -25.75 -13.95 -1.78
CA PHE A 356 -24.53 -14.45 -2.42
C PHE A 356 -23.42 -13.38 -2.40
N ALA A 357 -22.41 -13.58 -1.57
CA ALA A 357 -21.18 -12.79 -1.52
C ALA A 357 -20.00 -13.55 -2.21
N THR A 358 -20.27 -14.05 -3.41
CA THR A 358 -19.41 -14.98 -4.16
C THR A 358 -18.73 -14.35 -5.38
N GLY A 359 -18.49 -13.06 -5.32
CA GLY A 359 -17.79 -12.30 -6.32
C GLY A 359 -18.63 -11.28 -7.07
N GLN A 360 -17.92 -10.52 -7.92
CA GLN A 360 -18.45 -9.41 -8.68
C GLN A 360 -17.96 -9.48 -10.13
N ILE A 361 -18.77 -8.95 -11.06
CA ILE A 361 -18.52 -8.96 -12.49
C ILE A 361 -18.45 -7.51 -12.99
N VAL A 362 -17.51 -7.24 -13.89
CA VAL A 362 -17.40 -5.98 -14.61
C VAL A 362 -18.38 -5.98 -15.78
N ALA A 363 -19.28 -5.00 -15.81
CA ALA A 363 -20.16 -4.81 -16.96
C ALA A 363 -19.38 -4.27 -18.15
N ASP A 364 -19.64 -4.78 -19.34
CA ASP A 364 -19.09 -4.15 -20.55
C ASP A 364 -19.87 -2.85 -20.85
N ILE A 365 -19.14 -1.76 -20.95
CA ILE A 365 -19.66 -0.44 -21.31
C ILE A 365 -19.13 0.06 -22.65
N THR A 366 -18.42 -0.81 -23.38
CA THR A 366 -17.70 -0.48 -24.62
C THR A 366 -18.33 -1.10 -25.87
N ASP A 367 -19.46 -1.79 -25.73
CA ASP A 367 -20.13 -2.54 -26.81
C ASP A 367 -19.18 -3.55 -27.50
N GLY A 368 -18.29 -4.19 -26.72
CA GLY A 368 -17.30 -5.15 -27.21
C GLY A 368 -16.10 -4.52 -27.91
N ALA A 369 -15.92 -3.20 -27.86
CA ALA A 369 -14.77 -2.54 -28.49
C ALA A 369 -13.46 -2.84 -27.78
N VAL A 370 -13.48 -3.06 -26.46
CA VAL A 370 -12.32 -3.43 -25.63
C VAL A 370 -12.45 -4.89 -25.19
N ASP A 371 -11.39 -5.66 -25.41
CA ASP A 371 -11.37 -7.09 -25.11
C ASP A 371 -11.58 -7.37 -23.63
N GLN A 372 -12.40 -8.40 -23.32
CA GLN A 372 -12.64 -8.87 -21.96
C GLN A 372 -12.22 -10.34 -21.78
N THR A 373 -11.82 -10.68 -20.56
CA THR A 373 -11.64 -12.06 -20.12
C THR A 373 -12.98 -12.78 -19.97
N ARG A 374 -12.98 -14.11 -19.80
CA ARG A 374 -14.20 -14.87 -19.48
C ARG A 374 -14.87 -14.43 -18.17
N GLY A 375 -14.13 -13.82 -17.24
CA GLY A 375 -14.63 -13.28 -15.98
C GLY A 375 -15.14 -11.84 -16.09
N GLY A 376 -15.24 -11.25 -17.29
CA GLY A 376 -15.76 -9.92 -17.53
C GLY A 376 -14.75 -8.78 -17.29
N ARG A 377 -13.55 -9.04 -16.77
CA ARG A 377 -12.50 -8.02 -16.63
C ARG A 377 -11.90 -7.67 -17.98
N TYR A 378 -11.58 -6.41 -18.21
CA TYR A 378 -10.91 -6.01 -19.44
C TYR A 378 -9.47 -6.55 -19.51
N VAL A 379 -9.07 -6.92 -20.72
CA VAL A 379 -7.70 -7.35 -21.01
C VAL A 379 -6.81 -6.11 -21.13
N VAL A 380 -5.77 -6.05 -20.31
CA VAL A 380 -4.81 -4.95 -20.30
C VAL A 380 -3.37 -5.47 -20.27
N ASP A 381 -2.46 -4.68 -20.80
CA ASP A 381 -1.05 -4.84 -20.49
C ASP A 381 -0.80 -4.53 -19.01
N LYS A 382 -0.19 -5.44 -18.27
CA LYS A 382 -0.02 -5.34 -16.80
C LYS A 382 0.94 -4.23 -16.38
N GLU A 383 1.85 -3.85 -17.25
CA GLU A 383 2.83 -2.80 -16.96
C GLU A 383 2.27 -1.41 -17.24
N THR A 384 1.51 -1.26 -18.31
CA THR A 384 1.05 0.04 -18.80
C THR A 384 -0.43 0.31 -18.56
N LEU A 385 -1.23 -0.72 -18.28
CA LEU A 385 -2.70 -0.69 -18.21
C LEU A 385 -3.39 -0.27 -19.51
N ALA A 386 -2.65 -0.25 -20.63
CA ALA A 386 -3.22 -0.04 -21.95
C ALA A 386 -4.12 -1.21 -22.32
N SER A 387 -5.29 -0.92 -22.88
CA SER A 387 -6.23 -1.91 -23.42
C SER A 387 -5.85 -2.31 -24.86
N SER A 388 -6.68 -3.16 -25.48
CA SER A 388 -6.58 -3.49 -26.91
C SER A 388 -6.88 -2.30 -27.85
N VAL A 389 -7.38 -1.19 -27.29
CA VAL A 389 -7.75 0.02 -28.03
C VAL A 389 -6.78 1.16 -27.70
N GLU A 390 -6.16 1.75 -28.72
CA GLU A 390 -5.23 2.86 -28.54
C GLU A 390 -5.87 4.06 -27.83
N GLY A 391 -5.14 4.65 -26.88
CA GLY A 391 -5.61 5.77 -26.06
C GLY A 391 -6.60 5.40 -24.96
N VAL A 392 -6.91 4.09 -24.80
CA VAL A 392 -7.84 3.60 -23.75
C VAL A 392 -7.08 2.78 -22.72
N TYR A 393 -7.20 3.18 -21.48
CA TYR A 393 -6.58 2.56 -20.31
C TYR A 393 -7.64 2.03 -19.34
N VAL A 394 -7.33 0.99 -18.60
CA VAL A 394 -8.28 0.43 -17.62
C VAL A 394 -7.63 0.34 -16.25
N ALA A 395 -8.33 0.78 -15.21
CA ALA A 395 -7.82 0.79 -13.85
C ALA A 395 -8.84 0.26 -12.83
N GLY A 396 -8.34 -0.12 -11.65
CA GLY A 396 -9.15 -0.65 -10.55
C GLY A 396 -9.69 -2.05 -10.83
N ASP A 397 -10.87 -2.38 -10.28
CA ASP A 397 -11.45 -3.72 -10.38
C ASP A 397 -11.74 -4.14 -11.84
N ALA A 398 -11.96 -3.17 -12.71
CA ALA A 398 -12.17 -3.40 -14.14
C ALA A 398 -10.94 -4.03 -14.83
N SER A 399 -9.72 -3.81 -14.30
CA SER A 399 -8.47 -4.40 -14.78
C SER A 399 -7.90 -5.51 -13.89
N GLY A 400 -8.53 -5.78 -12.73
CA GLY A 400 -8.12 -6.86 -11.83
C GLY A 400 -7.62 -6.41 -10.46
N GLY A 401 -7.75 -5.14 -10.08
CA GLY A 401 -7.61 -4.70 -8.70
C GLY A 401 -8.63 -5.39 -7.79
N ASN A 402 -8.26 -5.66 -6.54
CA ASN A 402 -9.15 -6.36 -5.61
C ASN A 402 -9.40 -5.56 -4.33
N ILE A 403 -8.55 -4.58 -4.02
CA ILE A 403 -8.65 -3.75 -2.81
C ILE A 403 -8.46 -2.27 -3.16
N VAL A 404 -8.98 -1.39 -2.30
CA VAL A 404 -9.01 0.07 -2.57
C VAL A 404 -7.61 0.65 -2.84
N ILE A 405 -6.60 0.25 -2.06
CA ILE A 405 -5.24 0.78 -2.24
C ILE A 405 -4.60 0.32 -3.57
N GLU A 406 -4.91 -0.88 -4.04
CA GLU A 406 -4.49 -1.36 -5.37
C GLU A 406 -5.22 -0.60 -6.47
N ALA A 407 -6.52 -0.38 -6.32
CA ALA A 407 -7.30 0.39 -7.28
C ALA A 407 -6.72 1.80 -7.48
N MET A 408 -6.32 2.47 -6.39
CA MET A 408 -5.62 3.77 -6.46
C MET A 408 -4.27 3.65 -7.20
N ALA A 409 -3.47 2.65 -6.87
CA ALA A 409 -2.18 2.42 -7.52
C ALA A 409 -2.34 2.17 -9.04
N LEU A 410 -3.36 1.41 -9.43
CA LEU A 410 -3.69 1.19 -10.85
C LEU A 410 -4.15 2.48 -11.54
N GLY A 411 -4.95 3.32 -10.85
CA GLY A 411 -5.32 4.64 -11.37
C GLY A 411 -4.10 5.54 -11.63
N ARG A 412 -3.17 5.58 -10.69
CA ARG A 412 -1.90 6.28 -10.84
C ARG A 412 -1.05 5.72 -11.99
N LYS A 413 -0.97 4.40 -12.11
CA LYS A 413 -0.23 3.73 -13.18
C LYS A 413 -0.81 4.06 -14.57
N ALA A 414 -2.13 4.11 -14.71
CA ALA A 414 -2.80 4.53 -15.94
C ALA A 414 -2.46 5.99 -16.28
N ALA A 415 -2.50 6.90 -15.31
CA ALA A 415 -2.10 8.29 -15.50
C ALA A 415 -0.65 8.42 -15.99
N ILE A 416 0.29 7.68 -15.41
CA ILE A 416 1.69 7.64 -15.84
C ILE A 416 1.81 7.18 -17.31
N SER A 417 1.02 6.23 -17.74
CA SER A 417 1.00 5.77 -19.14
C SER A 417 0.48 6.85 -20.09
N ILE A 418 -0.58 7.56 -19.69
CA ILE A 418 -1.15 8.67 -20.45
C ILE A 418 -0.13 9.81 -20.59
N GLU A 419 0.60 10.15 -19.54
CA GLU A 419 1.69 11.14 -19.60
C GLU A 419 2.75 10.77 -20.64
N ARG A 420 3.14 9.50 -20.70
CA ARG A 420 4.11 9.00 -21.67
C ARG A 420 3.56 9.06 -23.09
N GLN A 421 2.30 8.69 -23.28
CA GLN A 421 1.61 8.82 -24.57
C GLN A 421 1.64 10.28 -25.06
N PHE A 422 1.25 11.23 -24.19
CA PHE A 422 1.22 12.65 -24.55
C PHE A 422 2.60 13.24 -24.82
N ALA A 423 3.62 12.71 -24.15
CA ALA A 423 5.02 13.07 -24.41
C ALA A 423 5.62 12.37 -25.64
N GLY A 424 4.87 11.52 -26.35
CA GLY A 424 5.36 10.75 -27.50
C GLY A 424 6.43 9.71 -27.15
N LYS A 425 6.48 9.25 -25.90
CA LYS A 425 7.39 8.22 -25.40
C LYS A 425 6.75 6.83 -25.46
N ALA A 426 7.59 5.79 -25.46
CA ALA A 426 7.09 4.43 -25.23
C ALA A 426 6.43 4.35 -23.86
N LEU A 427 5.28 3.65 -23.74
CA LEU A 427 4.53 3.56 -22.48
C LEU A 427 5.35 2.91 -21.35
N THR A 428 6.34 2.09 -21.67
CA THR A 428 7.26 1.43 -20.74
C THR A 428 8.52 2.26 -20.44
N ALA A 429 8.73 3.40 -21.11
CA ALA A 429 9.92 4.21 -20.92
C ALA A 429 9.97 4.84 -19.50
N ASP A 430 11.16 4.93 -18.93
CA ASP A 430 11.44 5.62 -17.68
C ASP A 430 10.49 5.24 -16.52
N ARG A 431 10.05 3.97 -16.45
CA ARG A 431 9.24 3.46 -15.35
C ARG A 431 10.07 3.36 -14.08
N ASP A 432 9.58 3.96 -13.01
CA ASP A 432 10.19 3.84 -11.70
C ASP A 432 9.59 2.63 -10.96
N PHE A 433 10.28 1.50 -11.01
CA PHE A 433 9.85 0.27 -10.36
C PHE A 433 9.52 0.48 -8.88
N ARG A 434 10.31 1.27 -8.16
CA ARG A 434 10.09 1.54 -6.74
C ARG A 434 8.84 2.36 -6.46
N GLN A 435 8.33 3.09 -7.43
CA GLN A 435 7.15 3.93 -7.28
C GLN A 435 5.87 3.33 -7.84
N GLU A 436 5.97 2.33 -8.70
CA GLU A 436 4.84 1.79 -9.46
C GLU A 436 4.48 0.35 -9.06
N TYR A 437 5.35 -0.38 -8.35
CA TYR A 437 5.14 -1.80 -8.05
C TYR A 437 5.46 -2.12 -6.59
N SER A 438 4.62 -2.94 -5.97
CA SER A 438 4.98 -3.61 -4.72
C SER A 438 6.11 -4.60 -4.98
N TYR A 439 7.10 -4.66 -4.09
CA TYR A 439 8.24 -5.57 -4.22
C TYR A 439 8.74 -6.01 -2.85
N GLU A 440 9.55 -7.05 -2.83
CA GLU A 440 10.16 -7.53 -1.59
C GLU A 440 11.26 -6.56 -1.13
N SER A 441 11.24 -6.22 0.15
CA SER A 441 12.28 -5.37 0.74
C SER A 441 13.63 -6.10 0.74
N ARG A 442 14.69 -5.41 0.27
CA ARG A 442 16.07 -5.90 0.38
C ARG A 442 16.66 -5.69 1.78
N LEU A 443 15.91 -5.08 2.69
CA LEU A 443 16.36 -4.72 4.03
C LEU A 443 16.32 -5.94 4.96
N ASP A 444 17.40 -6.72 4.94
CA ASP A 444 17.64 -7.83 5.86
C ASP A 444 18.72 -7.43 6.87
N ILE A 445 18.29 -6.95 8.05
CA ILE A 445 19.16 -6.51 9.13
C ILE A 445 18.81 -7.23 10.43
N PRO A 446 19.75 -7.41 11.36
CA PRO A 446 19.45 -7.93 12.69
C PRO A 446 18.40 -7.09 13.43
N LEU A 447 17.58 -7.72 14.27
CA LEU A 447 16.70 -6.99 15.17
C LEU A 447 17.52 -6.05 16.07
N PRO A 448 17.02 -4.84 16.36
CA PRO A 448 17.66 -3.97 17.34
C PRO A 448 17.85 -4.69 18.69
N LYS A 449 19.02 -4.54 19.32
CA LYS A 449 19.27 -5.14 20.65
C LYS A 449 18.22 -4.67 21.65
N GLY A 450 17.68 -5.61 22.43
CA GLY A 450 16.64 -5.32 23.42
C GLY A 450 15.23 -5.22 22.84
N THR A 451 15.02 -5.56 21.55
CA THR A 451 13.67 -5.70 21.00
C THR A 451 12.92 -6.79 21.76
N VAL A 452 11.75 -6.43 22.28
CA VAL A 452 10.86 -7.34 23.02
C VAL A 452 9.52 -7.46 22.29
N ASP A 453 8.85 -8.58 22.50
CA ASP A 453 7.45 -8.74 22.11
C ASP A 453 6.58 -7.83 22.98
N VAL A 454 5.91 -6.88 22.33
CA VAL A 454 4.97 -5.96 22.97
C VAL A 454 3.66 -6.04 22.20
N PRO A 455 2.54 -6.30 22.88
CA PRO A 455 1.24 -6.40 22.23
C PRO A 455 0.92 -5.17 21.39
N ARG A 456 0.27 -5.41 20.26
CA ARG A 456 -0.32 -4.38 19.40
C ARG A 456 -1.45 -3.65 20.13
N LEU A 457 -1.56 -2.35 19.95
CA LEU A 457 -2.71 -1.59 20.40
C LEU A 457 -3.82 -1.62 19.35
N HIS A 458 -5.07 -1.60 19.84
CA HIS A 458 -6.28 -1.50 19.04
C HIS A 458 -7.06 -0.26 19.43
N GLY A 459 -7.87 0.26 18.51
CA GLY A 459 -8.84 1.31 18.79
C GLY A 459 -9.94 0.81 19.74
N GLU A 460 -10.67 1.73 20.32
CA GLU A 460 -11.82 1.42 21.16
C GLU A 460 -13.03 1.15 20.27
N LEU A 461 -13.70 0.02 20.50
CA LEU A 461 -14.91 -0.37 19.79
C LEU A 461 -16.15 -0.09 20.64
N ARG A 462 -17.27 0.22 19.99
CA ARG A 462 -18.59 0.25 20.64
C ARG A 462 -18.97 -1.16 21.10
N ASP A 463 -19.79 -1.20 22.17
CA ASP A 463 -20.37 -2.45 22.66
C ASP A 463 -21.08 -3.22 21.53
N ALA A 464 -20.90 -4.54 21.47
CA ALA A 464 -21.41 -5.37 20.38
C ALA A 464 -22.93 -5.39 20.30
N GLU A 465 -23.64 -5.42 21.45
CA GLU A 465 -25.10 -5.42 21.50
C GLU A 465 -25.71 -4.07 21.12
N GLU A 466 -24.98 -2.97 21.31
CA GLU A 466 -25.39 -1.65 20.86
C GLU A 466 -25.10 -1.44 19.37
N ARG A 467 -23.86 -1.77 18.93
CA ARG A 467 -23.40 -1.46 17.57
C ARG A 467 -24.10 -2.25 16.48
N LYS A 468 -24.63 -3.45 16.78
CA LYS A 468 -25.40 -4.25 15.83
C LYS A 468 -26.82 -3.73 15.54
N ARG A 469 -27.26 -2.65 16.21
CA ARG A 469 -28.63 -2.11 16.09
C ARG A 469 -28.73 -0.84 15.25
N ASP A 470 -27.61 -0.24 14.88
CA ASP A 470 -27.59 0.99 14.09
C ASP A 470 -26.40 1.03 13.13
N PHE A 471 -26.38 2.04 12.25
CA PHE A 471 -25.33 2.26 11.27
C PHE A 471 -24.27 3.27 11.72
N LYS A 472 -24.23 3.66 12.99
CA LYS A 472 -23.21 4.54 13.50
C LYS A 472 -21.85 3.85 13.51
N GLN A 473 -20.80 4.63 13.33
CA GLN A 473 -19.41 4.14 13.32
C GLN A 473 -19.12 3.26 14.54
N VAL A 474 -18.50 2.10 14.31
CA VAL A 474 -18.24 1.08 15.34
C VAL A 474 -16.91 1.27 16.06
N ASP A 475 -15.88 1.78 15.36
CA ASP A 475 -14.52 1.99 15.88
C ASP A 475 -14.27 3.47 16.15
N PHE A 476 -13.90 3.83 17.37
CA PHE A 476 -13.57 5.22 17.77
C PHE A 476 -12.14 5.63 17.40
N GLY A 477 -11.29 4.69 16.96
CA GLY A 477 -9.90 4.95 16.61
C GLY A 477 -8.99 5.07 17.84
N PHE A 478 -7.84 5.70 17.67
CA PHE A 478 -6.83 5.87 18.72
C PHE A 478 -6.93 7.23 19.43
N SER A 479 -6.49 7.26 20.69
CA SER A 479 -6.12 8.50 21.37
C SER A 479 -4.67 8.92 21.03
N ALA A 480 -4.30 10.16 21.34
CA ALA A 480 -2.94 10.66 21.15
C ALA A 480 -1.89 9.85 21.93
N GLU A 481 -2.23 9.41 23.14
CA GLU A 481 -1.39 8.56 23.98
C GLU A 481 -1.19 7.19 23.34
N GLN A 482 -2.24 6.60 22.79
CA GLN A 482 -2.17 5.32 22.07
C GLN A 482 -1.31 5.43 20.83
N VAL A 483 -1.46 6.51 20.03
CA VAL A 483 -0.61 6.77 18.85
C VAL A 483 0.86 6.88 19.24
N LYS A 484 1.19 7.62 20.28
CA LYS A 484 2.56 7.74 20.78
C LYS A 484 3.12 6.40 21.23
N ALA A 485 2.35 5.63 21.99
CA ALA A 485 2.74 4.31 22.47
C ALA A 485 2.93 3.32 21.31
N GLU A 486 1.98 3.25 20.37
CA GLU A 486 2.04 2.36 19.22
C GLU A 486 3.18 2.73 18.27
N SER A 487 3.40 4.02 18.01
CA SER A 487 4.52 4.49 17.20
C SER A 487 5.89 4.16 17.82
N SER A 488 5.98 4.13 19.15
CA SER A 488 7.22 3.78 19.87
C SER A 488 7.63 2.31 19.66
N ARG A 489 6.70 1.44 19.31
CA ARG A 489 6.95 0.02 18.99
C ARG A 489 7.66 -0.15 17.65
N CYS A 490 7.64 0.86 16.78
CA CYS A 490 8.22 0.78 15.43
C CYS A 490 9.72 0.54 15.48
N LEU A 491 10.20 -0.50 14.77
CA LEU A 491 11.62 -0.89 14.72
C LEU A 491 12.46 0.07 13.86
N LYS A 492 11.84 1.06 13.21
CA LYS A 492 12.52 2.02 12.33
C LYS A 492 13.43 1.34 11.31
N CYS A 493 12.94 0.28 10.65
CA CYS A 493 13.68 -0.57 9.73
C CYS A 493 14.46 0.27 8.71
N GLU A 494 15.78 0.36 8.93
CA GLU A 494 16.75 1.06 8.08
C GLU A 494 18.15 0.50 8.36
N CYS A 495 18.96 0.36 7.34
CA CYS A 495 20.34 -0.05 7.50
C CYS A 495 21.23 1.20 7.63
N LYS A 496 21.54 1.59 8.87
CA LYS A 496 22.53 2.64 9.20
C LYS A 496 23.45 2.19 10.33
N LEU A 497 23.72 0.88 10.42
CA LEU A 497 24.53 0.33 11.52
C LEU A 497 25.94 0.91 11.53
N CYS A 498 26.60 0.97 10.38
CA CYS A 498 27.94 1.56 10.27
C CYS A 498 27.95 3.06 10.62
N MET A 499 26.89 3.80 10.29
CA MET A 499 26.76 5.22 10.64
C MET A 499 26.58 5.44 12.14
N LYS A 500 25.84 4.55 12.81
CA LYS A 500 25.65 4.61 14.28
C LYS A 500 26.96 4.41 15.05
N GLU A 501 27.87 3.61 14.51
CA GLU A 501 29.13 3.26 15.15
C GLU A 501 30.32 4.13 14.71
N CYS A 502 30.17 4.93 13.67
CA CYS A 502 31.23 5.76 13.12
C CYS A 502 30.85 7.24 13.04
N ILE A 503 31.28 8.02 14.03
CA ILE A 503 31.07 9.48 14.09
C ILE A 503 31.66 10.16 12.83
N MET A 504 32.84 9.73 12.39
CA MET A 504 33.50 10.30 11.21
C MET A 504 32.62 10.24 9.96
N MET A 505 31.96 9.11 9.68
CA MET A 505 31.09 9.01 8.50
C MET A 505 29.89 9.96 8.56
N ASN A 506 29.37 10.25 9.74
CA ASN A 506 28.26 11.21 9.91
C ASN A 506 28.65 12.65 9.57
N ASP A 507 29.95 13.01 9.68
CA ASP A 507 30.43 14.35 9.32
C ASP A 507 30.53 14.56 7.80
N PHE A 508 30.52 13.48 7.01
CA PHE A 508 30.71 13.53 5.55
C PHE A 508 29.49 13.10 4.74
N GLY A 509 28.47 12.47 5.32
CA GLY A 509 27.26 12.08 4.62
C GLY A 509 26.32 11.22 5.43
N ASP A 510 25.18 10.87 4.82
CA ASP A 510 24.09 10.15 5.47
C ASP A 510 24.19 8.61 5.34
N CYS A 511 24.98 8.14 4.40
CA CYS A 511 25.15 6.71 4.12
C CYS A 511 26.46 6.46 3.34
N PRO A 512 27.23 5.39 3.64
CA PRO A 512 28.40 5.02 2.87
C PRO A 512 28.13 4.81 1.38
N LYS A 513 26.97 4.25 1.04
CA LYS A 513 26.56 4.07 -0.36
C LYS A 513 26.58 5.38 -1.14
N THR A 514 26.04 6.45 -0.56
CA THR A 514 26.01 7.78 -1.20
C THR A 514 27.43 8.34 -1.36
N LEU A 515 28.26 8.24 -0.31
CA LEU A 515 29.65 8.68 -0.34
C LEU A 515 30.47 7.97 -1.42
N PHE A 516 30.30 6.65 -1.56
CA PHE A 516 31.05 5.86 -2.54
C PHE A 516 30.50 6.00 -3.95
N LYS A 517 29.19 6.22 -4.11
CA LYS A 517 28.59 6.57 -5.41
C LYS A 517 29.16 7.89 -5.93
N ASP A 518 29.20 8.92 -5.09
CA ASP A 518 29.79 10.21 -5.42
C ASP A 518 31.28 10.08 -5.80
N PHE A 519 32.05 9.30 -5.05
CA PHE A 519 33.45 8.97 -5.37
C PHE A 519 33.60 8.32 -6.75
N ILE A 520 32.74 7.38 -7.11
CA ILE A 520 32.78 6.69 -8.41
C ILE A 520 32.42 7.65 -9.56
N GLU A 521 31.38 8.47 -9.38
CA GLU A 521 30.86 9.39 -10.41
C GLU A 521 31.82 10.56 -10.64
N THR A 522 32.31 11.17 -9.56
CA THR A 522 33.19 12.35 -9.65
C THR A 522 34.67 11.98 -9.89
N LYS A 523 35.03 10.74 -9.63
CA LYS A 523 36.43 10.26 -9.58
C LYS A 523 37.31 11.09 -8.62
N ASP A 524 36.71 11.68 -7.60
CA ASP A 524 37.36 12.53 -6.60
C ASP A 524 36.90 12.16 -5.18
N MET A 525 37.74 12.42 -4.20
CA MET A 525 37.44 12.20 -2.79
C MET A 525 38.04 13.32 -1.98
N ASP A 526 37.32 13.85 -0.98
CA ASP A 526 37.92 14.81 -0.04
C ASP A 526 39.06 14.12 0.76
N PRO A 527 40.26 14.64 0.70
CA PRO A 527 41.37 14.10 1.51
C PRO A 527 41.02 14.00 3.00
N LYS A 528 40.23 14.94 3.53
CA LYS A 528 39.78 14.89 4.93
C LYS A 528 38.97 13.63 5.22
N LEU A 529 38.10 13.20 4.33
CA LEU A 529 37.34 11.96 4.49
C LEU A 529 38.29 10.76 4.66
N ALA A 530 39.25 10.60 3.74
CA ALA A 530 40.22 9.50 3.79
C ALA A 530 41.07 9.52 5.05
N TYR A 531 41.55 10.71 5.47
CA TYR A 531 42.45 10.84 6.61
C TYR A 531 41.77 10.93 7.97
N SER A 532 40.44 11.16 8.04
CA SER A 532 39.68 11.13 9.29
C SER A 532 39.39 9.71 9.78
N CYS A 533 39.47 8.69 8.91
CA CYS A 533 39.32 7.30 9.31
C CYS A 533 40.50 6.86 10.22
N ASN A 534 40.18 6.37 11.42
CA ASN A 534 41.18 5.86 12.36
C ASN A 534 41.49 4.36 12.20
N ALA A 535 40.96 3.72 11.17
CA ALA A 535 41.15 2.31 10.84
C ALA A 535 40.67 1.30 11.91
N CYS A 536 39.68 1.66 12.73
CA CYS A 536 39.18 0.78 13.79
C CYS A 536 38.37 -0.43 13.28
N ASP A 537 37.96 -0.41 12.01
CA ASP A 537 37.18 -1.46 11.32
C ASP A 537 35.73 -1.69 11.85
N GLN A 538 35.28 -0.86 12.75
CA GLN A 538 33.94 -1.04 13.35
C GLN A 538 32.81 -1.01 12.30
N CYS A 539 32.99 -0.22 11.25
CA CYS A 539 32.00 -0.14 10.16
C CYS A 539 31.85 -1.47 9.38
N THR A 540 32.93 -2.26 9.24
CA THR A 540 32.88 -3.61 8.66
C THR A 540 32.26 -4.61 9.63
N VAL A 541 32.67 -4.58 10.89
CA VAL A 541 32.23 -5.53 11.94
C VAL A 541 30.71 -5.48 12.15
N VAL A 542 30.09 -4.29 12.06
CA VAL A 542 28.64 -4.15 12.24
C VAL A 542 27.85 -4.26 10.94
N CYS A 543 28.53 -4.35 9.80
CA CYS A 543 27.88 -4.47 8.50
C CYS A 543 27.33 -5.88 8.29
N PRO A 544 26.02 -6.07 8.03
CA PRO A 544 25.44 -7.39 7.77
C PRO A 544 25.93 -8.05 6.47
N LYS A 545 26.65 -7.29 5.64
CA LYS A 545 27.26 -7.74 4.37
C LYS A 545 28.79 -7.75 4.43
N ASP A 546 29.39 -7.52 5.58
CA ASP A 546 30.84 -7.51 5.81
C ASP A 546 31.63 -6.62 4.83
N TYR A 547 31.03 -5.49 4.39
CA TYR A 547 31.68 -4.61 3.43
C TYR A 547 32.92 -3.91 4.03
N PRO A 548 34.08 -3.96 3.34
CA PRO A 548 35.36 -3.43 3.85
C PRO A 548 35.45 -1.91 3.62
N MET A 549 34.54 -1.12 4.21
CA MET A 549 34.46 0.34 4.00
C MET A 549 35.75 1.05 4.40
N LYS A 550 36.41 0.57 5.46
CA LYS A 550 37.69 1.07 5.92
C LYS A 550 38.76 1.04 4.81
N ASP A 551 38.76 -0.03 4.01
CA ASP A 551 39.81 -0.26 3.01
C ASP A 551 39.79 0.78 1.89
N ILE A 552 38.64 1.36 1.60
CA ILE A 552 38.53 2.48 0.65
C ILE A 552 39.22 3.72 1.20
N PHE A 553 38.94 4.10 2.45
CA PHE A 553 39.52 5.29 3.07
C PHE A 553 41.04 5.14 3.25
N ILE A 554 41.50 3.98 3.73
CA ILE A 554 42.91 3.71 3.93
C ILE A 554 43.64 3.56 2.60
N GLY A 555 43.02 2.84 1.65
CA GLY A 555 43.60 2.61 0.32
C GLY A 555 43.74 3.88 -0.53
N ALA A 556 42.90 4.91 -0.29
CA ALA A 556 43.02 6.19 -0.98
C ALA A 556 44.24 7.03 -0.53
N ARG A 557 44.74 6.83 0.69
CA ARG A 557 45.83 7.64 1.25
C ARG A 557 47.13 7.57 0.44
N PRO A 558 47.64 6.38 0.00
CA PRO A 558 48.81 6.29 -0.87
C PRO A 558 48.65 7.07 -2.18
N ASP A 559 47.44 7.05 -2.77
CA ASP A 559 47.20 7.75 -4.03
C ASP A 559 47.22 9.28 -3.84
N PHE A 560 46.70 9.79 -2.73
CA PHE A 560 46.85 11.19 -2.34
C PHE A 560 48.30 11.59 -2.14
N VAL A 561 49.09 10.78 -1.44
CA VAL A 561 50.53 11.05 -1.22
C VAL A 561 51.27 11.06 -2.56
N LYS A 562 51.01 10.11 -3.44
CA LYS A 562 51.59 10.04 -4.77
C LYS A 562 51.28 11.28 -5.60
N ALA A 563 50.02 11.69 -5.64
CA ALA A 563 49.57 12.89 -6.36
C ALA A 563 50.15 14.19 -5.79
N ASN A 564 50.46 14.22 -4.50
CA ASN A 564 51.05 15.38 -3.79
C ASN A 564 52.58 15.32 -3.66
N GLY A 565 53.26 14.67 -4.61
CA GLY A 565 54.73 14.63 -4.67
C GLY A 565 55.43 13.87 -3.54
N GLY A 566 54.74 12.86 -3.00
CA GLY A 566 55.28 12.02 -1.91
C GLY A 566 54.97 12.53 -0.50
N GLU A 567 54.19 13.59 -0.39
CA GLU A 567 53.77 14.18 0.90
C GLU A 567 52.27 14.06 1.14
N SER A 568 51.87 13.94 2.41
CA SER A 568 50.46 13.99 2.78
C SER A 568 49.83 15.36 2.42
N PRO A 569 48.62 15.39 1.84
CA PRO A 569 47.91 16.64 1.55
C PRO A 569 47.44 17.37 2.82
N MET A 570 47.45 16.70 3.97
CA MET A 570 46.94 17.24 5.23
C MET A 570 47.94 18.21 5.87
N SER A 571 47.52 19.44 6.10
CA SER A 571 48.38 20.49 6.68
C SER A 571 48.94 20.12 8.07
N GLY A 572 48.13 19.43 8.90
CA GLY A 572 48.57 18.95 10.22
C GLY A 572 49.71 17.93 10.16
N HIS A 573 49.81 17.16 9.09
CA HIS A 573 50.92 16.20 8.93
C HIS A 573 52.27 16.86 8.66
N LYS A 574 52.29 18.10 8.16
CA LYS A 574 53.53 18.88 8.01
C LYS A 574 54.16 19.18 9.37
N ALA A 575 53.35 19.45 10.39
CA ALA A 575 53.81 19.66 11.74
C ALA A 575 54.44 18.41 12.35
N ILE A 576 53.81 17.23 12.10
CA ILE A 576 54.37 15.93 12.54
C ILE A 576 55.69 15.63 11.86
N LYS A 577 55.78 15.86 10.54
CA LYS A 577 57.04 15.70 9.77
C LYS A 577 58.14 16.61 10.30
N MET A 578 57.83 17.88 10.58
CA MET A 578 58.77 18.83 11.16
C MET A 578 59.22 18.37 12.54
N HIS A 579 58.30 17.93 13.39
CA HIS A 579 58.64 17.39 14.72
C HIS A 579 59.56 16.17 14.64
N GLN A 580 59.30 15.24 13.72
CA GLN A 580 60.16 14.08 13.49
C GLN A 580 61.56 14.47 12.99
N LEU A 581 61.61 15.37 12.00
CA LEU A 581 62.89 15.89 11.47
C LEU A 581 63.75 16.55 12.57
N LEU A 582 63.12 17.36 13.40
CA LEU A 582 63.81 18.02 14.52
C LEU A 582 64.15 17.00 15.61
N GLY A 583 63.22 16.10 15.98
CA GLY A 583 63.37 15.10 17.04
C GLY A 583 64.50 14.09 16.77
N PHE A 584 64.74 13.76 15.48
CA PHE A 584 65.77 12.85 15.05
C PHE A 584 67.04 13.58 14.49
N SER A 585 67.04 14.91 14.54
CA SER A 585 68.23 15.68 14.08
C SER A 585 69.35 15.64 15.09
N LYS A 586 70.57 15.81 14.61
CA LYS A 586 71.77 15.89 15.47
C LYS A 586 71.75 17.06 16.49
N PHE A 587 70.88 18.01 16.30
CA PHE A 587 70.68 19.17 17.16
C PHE A 587 69.78 18.94 18.37
N PHE A 588 68.86 17.97 18.25
CA PHE A 588 67.81 17.75 19.27
C PHE A 588 67.82 16.35 19.86
N THR A 589 68.61 15.41 19.31
CA THR A 589 68.76 14.04 19.84
C THR A 589 69.96 13.97 20.72
N MET A 590 69.81 13.82 22.04
CA MET A 590 70.91 13.40 22.95
C MET A 590 70.87 11.89 23.05
N ALA A 591 71.76 11.24 22.32
CA ALA A 591 72.09 9.82 22.55
C ALA A 591 73.04 9.71 23.76
N LYS A 592 72.52 9.26 24.91
CA LYS A 592 73.40 8.72 25.96
C LYS A 592 73.85 7.35 25.49
N SER A 593 75.10 7.26 25.07
CA SER A 593 75.75 5.96 24.94
C SER A 593 75.75 5.29 26.32
N ALA A 594 75.15 4.13 26.45
CA ALA A 594 75.37 3.28 27.60
C ALA A 594 76.81 2.87 27.57
N VAL A 595 77.60 3.49 28.41
CA VAL A 595 78.92 3.02 28.67
C VAL A 595 78.79 1.76 29.51
N ASN A 596 79.19 0.64 28.93
CA ASN A 596 79.34 -0.62 29.62
C ASN A 596 80.22 -0.42 30.89
N LYS A 597 79.64 -0.83 32.02
CA LYS A 597 80.39 -1.38 33.12
C LYS A 597 80.09 -2.86 33.24
#